data_0508891f1d762818ad883ee603ed3a70
#
_entry.id   0508891f1d762818ad883ee603ed3a70
#
_cell.length_a   1.000
_cell.length_b   1.000
_cell.length_c   1.000
_cell.angle_alpha   90.00
_cell.angle_beta   90.00
_cell.angle_gamma   90.00
#
_symmetry.space_group_name_H-M   'P 1'
#
loop_
_entity.id
_entity.type
_entity.pdbx_description
1 polymer ?
#
loop_
_entity_poly.entity_id
_entity_poly.type
_entity_poly.pdbx_seq_one_letter_code
_entity_poly.pdbx_strand_id
1 'polypeptide(L)'
;MKIDTQGYEWAVLDGAKKILPRIKGILCELSLVELYKGQHLWMDLLNRLENEEFTLWSIQRGFTDRISGRTLQIDATFFRL
;
A
#
# COMPACT_ATOMS: atom_id res chain seq x y z
N MET A 1 -8.47 -2.32 -8.18
CA MET A 1 -7.27 -1.50 -8.53
C MET A 1 -6.03 -2.14 -7.94
N LYS A 2 -4.99 -2.24 -8.73
CA LYS A 2 -3.70 -2.76 -8.28
C LYS A 2 -2.66 -1.64 -8.33
N ILE A 3 -1.95 -1.42 -7.23
CA ILE A 3 -0.89 -0.42 -7.14
C ILE A 3 0.42 -1.13 -6.80
N ASP A 4 1.33 -1.18 -7.76
CA ASP A 4 2.62 -1.83 -7.65
C ASP A 4 3.65 -0.95 -8.37
N THR A 5 3.97 0.18 -7.75
CA THR A 5 4.76 1.24 -8.37
C THR A 5 6.12 1.44 -7.74
N GLN A 6 6.51 0.55 -6.84
CA GLN A 6 7.83 0.52 -6.22
C GLN A 6 8.24 1.88 -5.64
N GLY A 7 7.42 2.35 -4.71
CA GLY A 7 7.71 3.58 -3.97
C GLY A 7 6.88 4.78 -4.38
N TYR A 8 6.09 4.67 -5.46
CA TYR A 8 5.24 5.78 -5.93
C TYR A 8 3.76 5.60 -5.59
N GLU A 9 3.41 4.69 -4.67
CA GLU A 9 2.02 4.37 -4.34
C GLU A 9 1.24 5.60 -3.87
N TRP A 10 1.86 6.45 -3.08
CA TRP A 10 1.24 7.69 -2.62
C TRP A 10 0.87 8.61 -3.78
N ALA A 11 1.78 8.78 -4.73
CA ALA A 11 1.55 9.62 -5.90
C ALA A 11 0.45 9.05 -6.79
N VAL A 12 0.38 7.71 -6.91
CA VAL A 12 -0.69 7.05 -7.67
C VAL A 12 -2.03 7.31 -7.01
N LEU A 13 -2.11 7.24 -5.68
CA LEU A 13 -3.34 7.55 -4.95
C LEU A 13 -3.75 9.00 -5.13
N ASP A 14 -2.80 9.93 -5.12
CA ASP A 14 -3.08 11.34 -5.39
C ASP A 14 -3.69 11.53 -6.78
N GLY A 15 -3.11 10.88 -7.80
CA GLY A 15 -3.61 10.93 -9.16
C GLY A 15 -4.99 10.30 -9.33
N ALA A 16 -5.32 9.33 -8.47
CA ALA A 16 -6.59 8.61 -8.53
C ALA A 16 -7.66 9.20 -7.60
N LYS A 17 -7.38 10.30 -6.92
CA LYS A 17 -8.25 10.85 -5.86
C LYS A 17 -9.71 10.97 -6.25
N LYS A 18 -9.99 11.38 -7.49
CA LYS A 18 -11.36 11.58 -7.97
C LYS A 18 -12.11 10.27 -8.19
N ILE A 19 -11.40 9.19 -8.47
CA ILE A 19 -12.04 7.89 -8.75
C ILE A 19 -12.04 6.96 -7.53
N LEU A 20 -11.25 7.24 -6.50
CA LEU A 20 -11.18 6.40 -5.30
C LEU A 20 -12.55 6.09 -4.69
N PRO A 21 -13.50 7.04 -4.60
CA PRO A 21 -14.82 6.72 -4.05
C PRO A 21 -15.60 5.67 -4.84
N ARG A 22 -15.24 5.44 -6.11
CA ARG A 22 -15.89 4.46 -6.97
C ARG A 22 -15.20 3.10 -6.97
N ILE A 23 -14.00 3.03 -6.41
CA ILE A 23 -13.20 1.81 -6.38
C ILE A 23 -13.61 0.99 -5.16
N LYS A 24 -13.87 -0.31 -5.37
CA LYS A 24 -14.30 -1.21 -4.30
C LYS A 24 -13.16 -1.99 -3.67
N GLY A 25 -12.09 -2.23 -4.41
CA GLY A 25 -10.96 -3.00 -3.92
C GLY A 25 -9.63 -2.45 -4.40
N ILE A 26 -8.63 -2.52 -3.55
CA ILE A 26 -7.26 -2.10 -3.86
C ILE A 26 -6.31 -3.19 -3.40
N LEU A 27 -5.41 -3.60 -4.29
CA LEU A 27 -4.22 -4.39 -3.95
C LEU A 27 -3.04 -3.44 -4.03
N CYS A 28 -2.34 -3.27 -2.92
CA CYS A 28 -1.27 -2.28 -2.80
C CYS A 28 -0.04 -2.90 -2.13
N GLU A 29 1.13 -2.66 -2.72
CA GLU A 29 2.39 -3.02 -2.09
C GLU A 29 2.75 -1.95 -1.07
N LEU A 30 2.99 -2.37 0.17
CA LEU A 30 3.33 -1.48 1.28
C LEU A 30 4.76 -1.76 1.73
N SER A 31 5.54 -0.71 1.95
CA SER A 31 6.91 -0.84 2.42
C SER A 31 6.97 -0.67 3.93
N LEU A 32 7.66 -1.60 4.61
CA LEU A 32 7.87 -1.54 6.05
C LEU A 32 9.09 -0.69 6.41
N VAL A 33 10.00 -0.52 5.44
CA VAL A 33 11.20 0.31 5.58
C VAL A 33 11.34 1.17 4.34
N GLU A 34 12.03 2.30 4.47
CA GLU A 34 12.28 3.18 3.35
C GLU A 34 13.27 2.51 2.38
N LEU A 35 12.80 2.15 1.18
CA LEU A 35 13.62 1.60 0.11
C LEU A 35 14.00 2.67 -0.91
N TYR A 36 13.22 3.73 -1.01
CA TYR A 36 13.42 4.86 -1.90
C TYR A 36 13.32 6.13 -1.09
N LYS A 37 14.19 7.10 -1.38
CA LYS A 37 14.23 8.36 -0.64
C LYS A 37 12.87 9.07 -0.65
N GLY A 38 12.39 9.43 0.53
CA GLY A 38 11.13 10.14 0.68
C GLY A 38 9.88 9.27 0.53
N GLN A 39 10.05 7.97 0.45
CA GLN A 39 8.94 7.04 0.30
C GLN A 39 8.01 7.08 1.52
N HIS A 40 6.70 7.08 1.28
CA HIS A 40 5.72 6.86 2.33
C HIS A 40 5.72 5.38 2.73
N LEU A 41 5.71 5.11 4.02
CA LEU A 41 5.73 3.75 4.54
C LEU A 41 4.31 3.22 4.79
N TRP A 42 4.24 1.95 5.15
CA TRP A 42 2.98 1.22 5.28
C TRP A 42 1.94 1.90 6.19
N MET A 43 2.37 2.50 7.30
CA MET A 43 1.45 3.18 8.22
C MET A 43 0.78 4.39 7.57
N ASP A 44 1.53 5.16 6.78
CA ASP A 44 0.98 6.32 6.09
C ASP A 44 -0.07 5.90 5.07
N LEU A 45 0.24 4.87 4.29
CA LEU A 45 -0.66 4.36 3.26
C LEU A 45 -1.89 3.69 3.88
N LEU A 46 -1.70 2.93 4.96
CA LEU A 46 -2.79 2.31 5.69
C LEU A 46 -3.77 3.38 6.22
N ASN A 47 -3.23 4.40 6.89
CA ASN A 47 -4.07 5.48 7.43
C ASN A 47 -4.81 6.22 6.32
N ARG A 48 -4.13 6.49 5.21
CA ARG A 48 -4.75 7.16 4.08
C ARG A 48 -5.91 6.37 3.50
N LEU A 49 -5.71 5.06 3.30
CA LEU A 49 -6.76 4.21 2.74
C LEU A 49 -7.92 4.02 3.71
N GLU A 50 -7.65 3.92 5.00
CA GLU A 50 -8.72 3.88 6.00
C GLU A 50 -9.53 5.18 6.02
N ASN A 51 -8.88 6.34 5.86
CA ASN A 51 -9.58 7.62 5.77
C ASN A 51 -10.44 7.72 4.50
N GLU A 52 -10.10 6.98 3.45
CA GLU A 52 -10.92 6.87 2.24
C GLU A 52 -11.96 5.75 2.35
N GLU A 53 -12.17 5.24 3.56
CA GLU A 53 -13.18 4.22 3.89
C GLU A 53 -12.88 2.83 3.33
N PHE A 54 -11.61 2.53 3.07
CA PHE A 54 -11.19 1.17 2.76
C PHE A 54 -10.85 0.43 4.04
N THR A 55 -11.23 -0.85 4.09
CA THR A 55 -10.89 -1.74 5.20
C THR A 55 -9.76 -2.66 4.78
N LEU A 56 -8.73 -2.76 5.59
CA LEU A 56 -7.66 -3.75 5.37
C LEU A 56 -8.26 -5.15 5.47
N TRP A 57 -8.12 -5.94 4.41
CA TRP A 57 -8.74 -7.25 4.32
C TRP A 57 -7.75 -8.39 4.52
N SER A 58 -6.61 -8.32 3.87
CA SER A 58 -5.58 -9.34 3.99
C SER A 58 -4.19 -8.79 3.73
N ILE A 59 -3.20 -9.48 4.28
CA ILE A 59 -1.79 -9.14 4.12
C ILE A 59 -1.07 -10.40 3.70
N GLN A 60 -0.20 -10.28 2.68
CA GLN A 60 0.67 -11.35 2.26
C GLN A 60 2.12 -10.86 2.31
N ARG A 61 3.03 -11.77 2.67
CA ARG A 61 4.46 -11.47 2.68
C ARG A 61 4.92 -11.16 1.27
N GLY A 62 5.61 -10.03 1.11
CA GLY A 62 6.26 -9.64 -0.13
C GLY A 62 7.76 -9.85 -0.04
N PHE A 63 8.52 -8.83 -0.47
CA PHE A 63 9.97 -8.88 -0.49
C PHE A 63 10.56 -9.04 0.92
N THR A 64 11.44 -10.03 1.08
CA THR A 64 12.08 -10.36 2.35
C THR A 64 13.58 -10.37 2.17
N ASP A 65 14.31 -9.73 3.11
CA ASP A 65 15.77 -9.77 3.13
C ASP A 65 16.24 -11.18 3.52
N ARG A 66 17.04 -11.80 2.67
CA ARG A 66 17.50 -13.18 2.88
C ARG A 66 18.47 -13.31 4.05
N ILE A 67 19.21 -12.28 4.35
CA ILE A 67 20.25 -12.34 5.39
C ILE A 67 19.63 -12.22 6.77
N SER A 68 18.81 -11.22 6.98
CA SER A 68 18.18 -10.98 8.29
C SER A 68 16.88 -11.73 8.50
N GLY A 69 16.22 -12.16 7.42
CA GLY A 69 14.88 -12.72 7.46
C GLY A 69 13.78 -11.67 7.63
N ARG A 70 14.14 -10.38 7.60
CA ARG A 70 13.18 -9.30 7.78
C ARG A 70 12.35 -9.10 6.52
N THR A 71 11.04 -9.04 6.69
CA THR A 71 10.13 -8.64 5.61
C THR A 71 10.25 -7.13 5.40
N LEU A 72 10.53 -6.73 4.17
CA LEU A 72 10.70 -5.32 3.81
C LEU A 72 9.47 -4.72 3.16
N GLN A 73 8.69 -5.55 2.48
CA GLN A 73 7.46 -5.14 1.82
C GLN A 73 6.39 -6.20 2.01
N ILE A 74 5.13 -5.78 2.04
CA ILE A 74 3.97 -6.65 2.11
C ILE A 74 2.99 -6.27 1.00
N ASP A 75 2.19 -7.24 0.56
CA ASP A 75 1.07 -7.00 -0.34
C ASP A 75 -0.21 -6.97 0.49
N ALA A 76 -0.89 -5.85 0.48
CA ALA A 76 -2.09 -5.66 1.26
C ALA A 76 -3.30 -5.48 0.35
N THR A 77 -4.40 -6.14 0.71
CA THR A 77 -5.67 -6.02 0.01
C THR A 77 -6.65 -5.26 0.87
N PHE A 78 -7.30 -4.28 0.28
CA PHE A 78 -8.29 -3.44 0.93
C PHE A 78 -9.59 -3.51 0.18
N PHE A 79 -10.70 -3.49 0.90
CA PHE A 79 -12.04 -3.41 0.30
C PHE A 79 -12.86 -2.31 0.96
N ARG A 80 -13.72 -1.71 0.16
CA ARG A 80 -14.76 -0.79 0.64
C ARG A 80 -16.03 -1.61 0.89
N LEU A 81 -16.45 -1.65 2.12
CA LEU A 81 -17.63 -2.42 2.53
C LEU A 81 -18.93 -1.63 2.35
#